data_c3dfcb751ed6b1306fd7b303c04e1948
#
_entry.id   c3dfcb751ed6b1306fd7b303c04e1948
#
_cell.length_a   1.000
_cell.length_b   1.000
_cell.length_c   1.000
_cell.angle_alpha   90.00
_cell.angle_beta   90.00
_cell.angle_gamma   90.00
#
_symmetry.space_group_name_H-M   'P 1'
#
loop_
_entity.id
_entity.type
_entity.pdbx_description
1 polymer ?
#
loop_
_entity_poly.entity_id
_entity_poly.type
_entity_poly.pdbx_seq_one_letter_code
_entity_poly.pdbx_strand_id
1 'polypeptide(L)'
;MNGLNRKTRLIAAAITSAASMFLVAAPSASAGVLVKSATNCTTPPLEQPFTHWGDNSSYVLGPQGSFENGATNWSLNNAAVQSGNESFHVGGGSDSHSLKISPGGSALTSTICVGLDRPTLRFFARSSGGLLLLSTMAVSVRFETSLGLVAELPIGVVLPNTNWQPSLPMPILANLLPLLPNQMTPVQFRFTPVGGSTWSVDDVYVDPRNRA
;
A
#
# COMPACT_ATOMS: atom_id res chain seq x y z
N MET A 1 -95.56 20.69 -20.31
CA MET A 1 -95.83 19.35 -19.76
C MET A 1 -94.50 18.85 -19.22
N ASN A 2 -94.47 18.75 -17.93
CA ASN A 2 -93.65 17.88 -17.02
C ASN A 2 -92.21 17.50 -17.45
N GLY A 3 -91.30 17.94 -16.80
CA GLY A 3 -90.84 18.07 -15.64
C GLY A 3 -89.90 17.69 -14.68
N LEU A 4 -89.30 16.84 -14.23
CA LEU A 4 -88.79 16.56 -12.89
C LEU A 4 -87.37 16.98 -12.70
N ASN A 5 -87.17 17.95 -11.79
CA ASN A 5 -85.90 18.26 -11.16
C ASN A 5 -85.44 17.07 -10.28
N ARG A 6 -84.26 16.55 -10.51
CA ARG A 6 -83.54 15.71 -9.55
C ARG A 6 -82.23 16.40 -9.16
N LYS A 7 -82.28 17.00 -8.01
CA LYS A 7 -81.06 17.51 -7.33
C LYS A 7 -80.25 16.34 -6.82
N THR A 8 -79.13 16.06 -7.47
CA THR A 8 -78.14 15.10 -6.97
C THR A 8 -77.16 15.84 -6.09
N ARG A 9 -77.24 15.57 -4.82
CA ARG A 9 -76.22 16.09 -3.81
C ARG A 9 -74.97 15.25 -3.96
N LEU A 10 -73.90 15.86 -4.43
CA LEU A 10 -72.51 15.31 -4.34
C LEU A 10 -72.02 15.49 -2.94
N ILE A 11 -71.85 14.41 -2.22
CA ILE A 11 -71.13 14.37 -0.95
C ILE A 11 -69.67 14.26 -1.29
N ALA A 12 -68.93 15.34 -1.07
CA ALA A 12 -67.47 15.33 -1.15
C ALA A 12 -66.92 14.67 0.12
N ALA A 13 -66.46 13.43 0.00
CA ALA A 13 -65.69 12.80 1.06
C ALA A 13 -64.25 13.27 0.96
N ALA A 14 -63.85 14.12 1.87
CA ALA A 14 -62.43 14.53 2.04
C ALA A 14 -61.66 13.34 2.66
N ILE A 15 -60.88 12.64 1.87
CA ILE A 15 -59.91 11.65 2.37
C ILE A 15 -58.63 12.39 2.75
N THR A 16 -58.47 12.70 4.01
CA THR A 16 -57.19 13.17 4.58
C THR A 16 -56.25 12.00 4.69
N SER A 17 -55.38 11.82 3.69
CA SER A 17 -54.25 10.91 3.75
C SER A 17 -53.17 11.52 4.69
N ALA A 18 -53.10 11.03 5.91
CA ALA A 18 -51.97 11.27 6.80
C ALA A 18 -50.77 10.47 6.28
N ALA A 19 -49.90 11.13 5.52
CA ALA A 19 -48.60 10.58 5.16
C ALA A 19 -47.70 10.57 6.38
N SER A 20 -47.65 9.44 7.09
CA SER A 20 -46.70 9.21 8.14
C SER A 20 -45.30 9.08 7.50
N MET A 21 -44.51 10.15 7.50
CA MET A 21 -43.08 10.09 7.18
C MET A 21 -42.38 9.29 8.28
N PHE A 22 -42.16 8.01 8.03
CA PHE A 22 -41.16 7.26 8.77
C PHE A 22 -39.80 7.82 8.38
N LEU A 23 -39.24 8.69 9.25
CA LEU A 23 -37.80 8.94 9.22
C LEU A 23 -37.11 7.62 9.58
N VAL A 24 -36.75 6.88 8.56
CA VAL A 24 -35.74 5.82 8.71
C VAL A 24 -34.44 6.56 8.98
N ALA A 25 -34.06 6.64 10.25
CA ALA A 25 -32.71 7.00 10.61
C ALA A 25 -31.79 5.95 9.98
N ALA A 26 -31.19 6.28 8.82
CA ALA A 26 -30.15 5.48 8.25
C ALA A 26 -29.08 5.34 9.36
N PRO A 27 -28.69 4.11 9.76
CA PRO A 27 -27.55 3.98 10.64
C PRO A 27 -26.39 4.68 9.93
N SER A 28 -25.83 5.68 10.57
CA SER A 28 -24.57 6.26 10.16
C SER A 28 -23.59 5.09 10.12
N ALA A 29 -23.32 4.56 8.94
CA ALA A 29 -22.23 3.65 8.72
C ALA A 29 -20.98 4.46 9.03
N SER A 30 -20.53 4.42 10.28
CA SER A 30 -19.17 4.80 10.61
C SER A 30 -18.33 3.87 9.75
N ALA A 31 -17.66 4.43 8.72
CA ALA A 31 -16.61 3.72 8.01
C ALA A 31 -15.60 3.33 9.09
N GLY A 32 -15.75 2.13 9.62
CA GLY A 32 -14.88 1.61 10.65
C GLY A 32 -13.47 1.62 10.10
N VAL A 33 -12.49 1.97 10.91
CA VAL A 33 -11.08 1.86 10.59
C VAL A 33 -10.85 0.44 10.11
N LEU A 34 -10.68 0.24 8.79
CA LEU A 34 -10.53 -1.08 8.19
C LEU A 34 -9.16 -1.70 8.46
N VAL A 35 -8.23 -0.91 9.00
CA VAL A 35 -6.85 -1.31 9.29
C VAL A 35 -6.55 -1.13 10.76
N LYS A 36 -5.74 -2.04 11.29
CA LYS A 36 -5.20 -1.92 12.64
C LYS A 36 -4.22 -0.75 12.70
N SER A 37 -4.40 0.15 13.64
CA SER A 37 -3.46 1.26 13.87
C SER A 37 -2.32 0.84 14.80
N ALA A 38 -1.15 1.46 14.60
CA ALA A 38 0.00 1.33 15.50
C ALA A 38 0.19 2.62 16.30
N THR A 39 0.49 2.46 17.59
CA THR A 39 0.75 3.57 18.50
C THR A 39 2.26 3.82 18.74
N ASN A 40 3.11 2.86 18.39
CA ASN A 40 4.55 2.87 18.69
C ASN A 40 5.38 2.77 17.39
N CYS A 41 5.24 3.76 16.52
CA CYS A 41 6.06 3.86 15.32
C CYS A 41 7.28 4.73 15.58
N THR A 42 8.47 4.17 15.38
CA THR A 42 9.70 4.96 15.37
C THR A 42 9.71 5.88 14.16
N THR A 43 10.34 7.04 14.29
CA THR A 43 10.61 7.94 13.17
C THR A 43 12.11 7.87 12.87
N PRO A 44 12.54 7.02 11.93
CA PRO A 44 13.93 6.99 11.48
C PRO A 44 14.33 8.31 10.82
N PRO A 45 15.64 8.57 10.64
CA PRO A 45 16.10 9.75 9.91
C PRO A 45 15.53 9.77 8.48
N LEU A 46 15.35 10.98 7.97
CA LEU A 46 14.89 11.20 6.60
C LEU A 46 16.09 11.30 5.66
N GLU A 47 15.99 10.68 4.51
CA GLU A 47 17.00 10.67 3.45
C GLU A 47 16.36 11.06 2.11
N GLN A 48 17.18 11.50 1.14
CA GLN A 48 16.72 11.85 -0.20
C GLN A 48 17.42 10.98 -1.26
N PRO A 49 17.19 9.67 -1.26
CA PRO A 49 17.94 8.71 -2.08
C PRO A 49 17.66 8.82 -3.58
N PHE A 50 16.58 9.49 -3.98
CA PHE A 50 16.14 9.53 -5.38
C PHE A 50 16.35 10.88 -6.07
N THR A 51 17.13 11.78 -5.49
CA THR A 51 17.43 13.12 -6.05
C THR A 51 18.07 13.04 -7.43
N HIS A 52 18.90 12.04 -7.69
CA HIS A 52 19.50 11.80 -9.00
C HIS A 52 18.45 11.61 -10.12
N TRP A 53 17.25 11.16 -9.77
CA TRP A 53 16.12 10.96 -10.69
C TRP A 53 15.08 12.09 -10.61
N GLY A 54 15.45 13.24 -10.03
CA GLY A 54 14.59 14.42 -9.92
C GLY A 54 13.53 14.32 -8.82
N ASP A 55 13.59 13.30 -7.96
CA ASP A 55 12.71 13.15 -6.81
C ASP A 55 13.41 13.63 -5.54
N ASN A 56 13.06 14.84 -5.11
CA ASN A 56 13.61 15.50 -3.93
C ASN A 56 12.77 15.22 -2.66
N SER A 57 11.88 14.26 -2.69
CA SER A 57 11.10 13.86 -1.51
C SER A 57 12.01 13.22 -0.47
N SER A 58 11.61 13.37 0.80
CA SER A 58 12.32 12.74 1.92
C SER A 58 11.71 11.37 2.20
N TYR A 59 12.53 10.37 2.34
CA TYR A 59 12.17 8.97 2.52
C TYR A 59 12.67 8.43 3.86
N VAL A 60 12.01 7.40 4.36
CA VAL A 60 12.45 6.60 5.50
C VAL A 60 12.95 5.27 4.98
N LEU A 61 14.20 4.91 5.30
CA LEU A 61 14.71 3.56 5.05
C LEU A 61 13.94 2.57 5.93
N GLY A 62 13.39 1.54 5.29
CA GLY A 62 12.73 0.44 5.99
C GLY A 62 13.72 -0.34 6.88
N PRO A 63 13.28 -0.95 7.98
CA PRO A 63 14.16 -1.72 8.84
C PRO A 63 14.87 -2.83 8.06
N GLN A 64 16.22 -2.81 8.09
CA GLN A 64 17.10 -3.69 7.29
C GLN A 64 16.90 -3.56 5.77
N GLY A 65 16.42 -2.43 5.29
CA GLY A 65 16.11 -2.20 3.87
C GLY A 65 17.35 -2.06 2.99
N SER A 66 18.52 -1.72 3.53
CA SER A 66 19.81 -1.69 2.83
C SER A 66 20.55 -3.03 2.88
N PHE A 67 20.10 -4.00 3.68
CA PHE A 67 20.70 -5.33 3.84
C PHE A 67 22.15 -5.38 4.37
N GLU A 68 22.75 -4.26 4.72
CA GLU A 68 24.16 -4.21 5.21
C GLU A 68 24.35 -4.96 6.54
N ASN A 69 23.31 -5.01 7.35
CA ASN A 69 23.28 -5.78 8.60
C ASN A 69 22.44 -7.06 8.49
N GLY A 70 22.28 -7.58 7.27
CA GLY A 70 21.45 -8.75 6.99
C GLY A 70 19.97 -8.40 6.82
N ALA A 71 19.11 -9.42 6.95
CA ALA A 71 17.65 -9.29 6.77
C ALA A 71 16.89 -9.72 8.04
N THR A 72 17.35 -9.28 9.20
CA THR A 72 16.73 -9.63 10.50
C THR A 72 15.27 -9.23 10.51
N ASN A 73 14.39 -10.15 10.97
CA ASN A 73 12.94 -10.00 11.01
C ASN A 73 12.25 -9.95 9.62
N TRP A 74 12.98 -10.15 8.52
CA TRP A 74 12.38 -10.46 7.25
C TRP A 74 12.05 -11.95 7.15
N SER A 75 11.00 -12.30 6.42
CA SER A 75 10.68 -13.69 6.11
C SER A 75 11.12 -14.00 4.68
N LEU A 76 12.15 -14.81 4.53
CA LEU A 76 12.77 -15.15 3.26
C LEU A 76 12.41 -16.58 2.86
N ASN A 77 11.92 -16.74 1.63
CA ASN A 77 11.68 -18.02 0.99
C ASN A 77 12.43 -18.07 -0.33
N ASN A 78 13.35 -18.99 -0.52
CA ASN A 78 14.24 -19.05 -1.67
C ASN A 78 14.86 -17.69 -1.99
N ALA A 79 15.25 -16.97 -0.95
CA ALA A 79 15.84 -15.64 -0.97
C ALA A 79 16.93 -15.53 0.10
N ALA A 80 17.97 -14.74 -0.15
CA ALA A 80 19.08 -14.54 0.76
C ALA A 80 19.77 -13.20 0.50
N VAL A 81 20.34 -12.63 1.54
CA VAL A 81 21.29 -11.51 1.40
C VAL A 81 22.54 -12.00 0.69
N GLN A 82 23.03 -11.23 -0.25
CA GLN A 82 24.22 -11.52 -1.04
C GLN A 82 25.14 -10.30 -1.12
N SER A 83 26.41 -10.53 -1.42
CA SER A 83 27.33 -9.46 -1.77
C SER A 83 26.94 -8.80 -3.09
N GLY A 84 27.16 -7.49 -3.19
CA GLY A 84 26.82 -6.65 -4.33
C GLY A 84 25.65 -5.75 -4.02
N ASN A 85 25.90 -4.45 -4.13
CA ASN A 85 24.98 -3.35 -3.87
C ASN A 85 24.35 -2.82 -5.16
N GLU A 86 23.33 -1.99 -5.03
CA GLU A 86 22.87 -1.15 -6.13
C GLU A 86 24.03 -0.23 -6.57
N SER A 87 24.08 0.14 -7.86
CA SER A 87 25.27 0.79 -8.46
C SER A 87 25.41 2.28 -8.16
N PHE A 88 24.43 2.87 -7.49
CA PHE A 88 24.40 4.32 -7.20
C PHE A 88 24.88 4.64 -5.79
N HIS A 89 24.95 3.64 -4.91
CA HIS A 89 25.38 3.75 -3.50
C HIS A 89 24.63 4.84 -2.73
N VAL A 90 23.31 4.85 -2.85
CA VAL A 90 22.47 5.90 -2.25
C VAL A 90 22.48 5.88 -0.72
N GLY A 91 22.67 4.72 -0.10
CA GLY A 91 22.82 4.56 1.34
C GLY A 91 24.21 4.87 1.84
N GLY A 92 25.23 4.86 0.97
CA GLY A 92 26.62 5.19 1.29
C GLY A 92 27.65 4.39 0.50
N GLY A 93 28.84 4.94 0.37
CA GLY A 93 29.93 4.31 -0.41
C GLY A 93 30.50 3.02 0.20
N SER A 94 30.09 2.66 1.40
CA SER A 94 30.47 1.41 2.08
C SER A 94 29.47 0.28 1.88
N ASP A 95 28.30 0.57 1.29
CA ASP A 95 27.25 -0.41 1.07
C ASP A 95 27.70 -1.47 0.08
N SER A 96 27.45 -2.72 0.41
CA SER A 96 28.04 -3.87 -0.28
C SER A 96 27.13 -5.08 -0.37
N HIS A 97 25.88 -4.97 0.09
CA HIS A 97 24.94 -6.08 0.13
C HIS A 97 23.62 -5.73 -0.53
N SER A 98 22.90 -6.75 -0.98
CA SER A 98 21.54 -6.67 -1.52
C SER A 98 20.80 -7.96 -1.24
N LEU A 99 19.49 -7.95 -1.39
CA LEU A 99 18.66 -9.15 -1.28
C LEU A 99 18.49 -9.82 -2.65
N LYS A 100 18.88 -11.08 -2.75
CA LYS A 100 18.59 -11.92 -3.90
C LYS A 100 17.32 -12.74 -3.65
N ILE A 101 16.41 -12.77 -4.63
CA ILE A 101 15.20 -13.59 -4.62
C ILE A 101 15.22 -14.47 -5.87
N SER A 102 15.28 -15.78 -5.69
CA SER A 102 15.33 -16.74 -6.80
C SER A 102 13.92 -16.99 -7.39
N PRO A 103 13.81 -17.53 -8.60
CA PRO A 103 12.51 -17.90 -9.17
C PRO A 103 11.68 -18.78 -8.22
N GLY A 104 10.39 -18.48 -8.10
CA GLY A 104 9.49 -19.16 -7.17
C GLY A 104 9.70 -18.81 -5.69
N GLY A 105 10.63 -17.90 -5.39
CA GLY A 105 10.86 -17.39 -4.05
C GLY A 105 9.99 -16.18 -3.69
N SER A 106 10.18 -15.68 -2.48
CA SER A 106 9.60 -14.42 -2.03
C SER A 106 10.36 -13.86 -0.83
N ALA A 107 10.24 -12.56 -0.63
CA ALA A 107 10.73 -11.89 0.57
C ALA A 107 9.62 -11.02 1.14
N LEU A 108 9.39 -11.10 2.44
CA LEU A 108 8.44 -10.30 3.19
C LEU A 108 9.24 -9.46 4.20
N THR A 109 9.05 -8.13 4.16
CA THR A 109 9.76 -7.22 5.06
C THR A 109 9.43 -7.48 6.53
N SER A 110 10.26 -6.98 7.43
CA SER A 110 9.81 -6.67 8.78
C SER A 110 8.68 -5.64 8.74
N THR A 111 8.01 -5.44 9.86
CA THR A 111 6.92 -4.46 9.95
C THR A 111 7.46 -3.03 9.80
N ILE A 112 6.79 -2.27 8.94
CA ILE A 112 7.06 -0.86 8.66
C ILE A 112 5.79 -0.09 8.98
N CYS A 113 5.90 1.06 9.64
CA CYS A 113 4.76 1.93 9.87
C CYS A 113 4.56 2.86 8.67
N VAL A 114 3.36 2.84 8.12
CA VAL A 114 2.94 3.69 7.02
C VAL A 114 1.70 4.49 7.42
N GLY A 115 1.49 5.64 6.81
CA GLY A 115 0.38 6.53 7.08
C GLY A 115 0.17 7.52 5.93
N LEU A 116 -0.66 8.52 6.14
CA LEU A 116 -0.83 9.59 5.15
C LEU A 116 0.50 10.31 4.84
N ASP A 117 1.44 10.26 5.78
CA ASP A 117 2.78 10.85 5.64
C ASP A 117 3.76 9.95 4.90
N ARG A 118 3.41 8.68 4.67
CA ARG A 118 4.29 7.68 4.05
C ARG A 118 3.50 6.88 3.01
N PRO A 119 3.03 7.54 1.95
CA PRO A 119 2.05 6.96 1.04
C PRO A 119 2.63 6.05 -0.04
N THR A 120 3.95 5.99 -0.22
CA THR A 120 4.57 5.22 -1.29
C THR A 120 5.72 4.35 -0.82
N LEU A 121 5.92 3.24 -1.52
CA LEU A 121 7.09 2.38 -1.44
C LEU A 121 7.97 2.64 -2.65
N ARG A 122 9.29 2.74 -2.44
CA ARG A 122 10.32 2.72 -3.50
C ARG A 122 11.52 1.89 -3.06
N PHE A 123 12.22 1.35 -4.01
CA PHE A 123 13.42 0.53 -3.79
C PHE A 123 14.22 0.43 -5.09
N PHE A 124 15.43 -0.09 -5.02
CA PHE A 124 16.22 -0.43 -6.19
C PHE A 124 16.03 -1.90 -6.53
N ALA A 125 15.98 -2.20 -7.83
CA ALA A 125 15.84 -3.57 -8.29
C ALA A 125 16.56 -3.81 -9.61
N ARG A 126 16.98 -5.06 -9.81
CA ARG A 126 17.43 -5.61 -11.09
C ARG A 126 17.00 -7.06 -11.22
N SER A 127 16.93 -7.53 -12.45
CA SER A 127 16.66 -8.93 -12.75
C SER A 127 17.84 -9.57 -13.51
N SER A 128 17.99 -10.88 -13.37
CA SER A 128 19.02 -11.63 -14.07
C SER A 128 18.53 -13.04 -14.42
N GLY A 129 19.03 -13.59 -15.52
CA GLY A 129 18.65 -14.91 -15.98
C GLY A 129 17.20 -14.99 -16.49
N GLY A 130 16.78 -16.18 -16.87
CA GLY A 130 15.43 -16.44 -17.37
C GLY A 130 15.11 -15.75 -18.70
N LEU A 131 13.84 -15.83 -19.11
CA LEU A 131 13.30 -15.05 -20.23
C LEU A 131 12.86 -13.69 -19.70
N LEU A 132 13.70 -12.67 -19.80
CA LEU A 132 13.46 -11.34 -19.26
C LEU A 132 12.09 -10.78 -19.65
N LEU A 133 11.69 -10.94 -20.92
CA LEU A 133 10.40 -10.41 -21.42
C LEU A 133 9.17 -11.01 -20.74
N LEU A 134 9.29 -12.15 -20.06
CA LEU A 134 8.21 -12.83 -19.36
C LEU A 134 8.35 -12.79 -17.85
N SER A 135 9.33 -12.04 -17.37
CA SER A 135 9.64 -11.97 -15.93
C SER A 135 9.29 -10.61 -15.38
N THR A 136 8.59 -10.59 -14.26
CA THR A 136 8.29 -9.39 -13.50
C THR A 136 8.52 -9.65 -12.02
N MET A 137 8.53 -8.62 -11.20
CA MET A 137 8.44 -8.76 -9.77
C MET A 137 7.15 -8.11 -9.28
N ALA A 138 6.24 -8.91 -8.76
CA ALA A 138 5.03 -8.43 -8.11
C ALA A 138 5.36 -7.92 -6.71
N VAL A 139 4.76 -6.80 -6.34
CA VAL A 139 4.89 -6.20 -5.02
C VAL A 139 3.51 -6.04 -4.41
N SER A 140 3.36 -6.53 -3.18
CA SER A 140 2.12 -6.41 -2.41
C SER A 140 2.37 -5.81 -1.04
N VAL A 141 1.33 -5.23 -0.47
CA VAL A 141 1.30 -4.78 0.94
C VAL A 141 0.42 -5.72 1.74
N ARG A 142 0.95 -6.19 2.85
CA ARG A 142 0.28 -7.05 3.82
C ARG A 142 0.04 -6.27 5.11
N PHE A 143 -1.18 -6.33 5.63
CA PHE A 143 -1.58 -5.64 6.84
C PHE A 143 -2.65 -6.41 7.62
N GLU A 144 -2.84 -6.05 8.88
CA GLU A 144 -3.92 -6.59 9.71
C GLU A 144 -5.11 -5.62 9.68
N THR A 145 -6.30 -6.17 9.47
CA THR A 145 -7.56 -5.42 9.54
C THR A 145 -7.94 -5.16 11.00
N SER A 146 -8.87 -4.24 11.22
CA SER A 146 -9.44 -3.98 12.56
C SER A 146 -10.12 -5.19 13.19
N LEU A 147 -10.47 -6.20 12.38
CA LEU A 147 -11.06 -7.46 12.82
C LEU A 147 -10.01 -8.55 13.12
N GLY A 148 -8.71 -8.22 13.05
CA GLY A 148 -7.63 -9.17 13.29
C GLY A 148 -7.35 -10.11 12.10
N LEU A 149 -7.96 -9.86 10.93
CA LEU A 149 -7.69 -10.65 9.73
C LEU A 149 -6.50 -10.06 8.99
N VAL A 150 -5.65 -10.93 8.45
CA VAL A 150 -4.54 -10.51 7.58
C VAL A 150 -5.04 -10.37 6.15
N ALA A 151 -4.83 -9.19 5.58
CA ALA A 151 -5.09 -8.89 4.18
C ALA A 151 -3.78 -8.64 3.43
N GLU A 152 -3.76 -8.95 2.14
CA GLU A 152 -2.63 -8.66 1.26
C GLU A 152 -3.18 -8.11 -0.07
N LEU A 153 -2.67 -6.96 -0.50
CA LEU A 153 -3.12 -6.26 -1.70
C LEU A 153 -1.93 -5.96 -2.62
N PRO A 154 -2.06 -6.18 -3.94
CA PRO A 154 -1.03 -5.77 -4.88
C PRO A 154 -0.93 -4.25 -4.93
N ILE A 155 0.30 -3.72 -4.95
CA ILE A 155 0.56 -2.28 -5.04
C ILE A 155 1.38 -1.91 -6.27
N GLY A 156 2.04 -2.86 -6.90
CA GLY A 156 2.81 -2.59 -8.10
C GLY A 156 3.49 -3.81 -8.69
N VAL A 157 4.09 -3.56 -9.84
CA VAL A 157 4.91 -4.54 -10.59
C VAL A 157 6.17 -3.83 -11.06
N VAL A 158 7.32 -4.49 -10.93
CA VAL A 158 8.59 -4.05 -11.52
C VAL A 158 8.83 -4.81 -12.80
N LEU A 159 9.11 -4.08 -13.88
CA LEU A 159 9.50 -4.66 -15.16
C LEU A 159 10.97 -5.10 -15.13
N PRO A 160 11.34 -6.12 -15.90
CA PRO A 160 12.69 -6.66 -15.87
C PRO A 160 13.71 -5.66 -16.43
N ASN A 161 14.82 -5.52 -15.72
CA ASN A 161 15.98 -4.76 -16.15
C ASN A 161 17.24 -5.43 -15.59
N THR A 162 18.26 -5.63 -16.42
CA THR A 162 19.52 -6.23 -15.99
C THR A 162 20.41 -5.27 -15.20
N ASN A 163 20.20 -3.98 -15.38
CA ASN A 163 20.86 -2.93 -14.61
C ASN A 163 20.02 -2.56 -13.38
N TRP A 164 20.67 -2.12 -12.34
CA TRP A 164 19.99 -1.53 -11.20
C TRP A 164 19.20 -0.30 -11.61
N GLN A 165 17.96 -0.23 -11.17
CA GLN A 165 17.06 0.90 -11.41
C GLN A 165 16.21 1.15 -10.17
N PRO A 166 15.89 2.41 -9.84
CA PRO A 166 14.88 2.69 -8.85
C PRO A 166 13.50 2.26 -9.37
N SER A 167 12.68 1.70 -8.51
CA SER A 167 11.28 1.45 -8.82
C SER A 167 10.53 2.76 -9.04
N LEU A 168 9.43 2.71 -9.77
CA LEU A 168 8.44 3.79 -9.72
C LEU A 168 7.84 3.86 -8.30
N PRO A 169 7.39 5.04 -7.84
CA PRO A 169 6.64 5.14 -6.60
C PRO A 169 5.40 4.22 -6.64
N MET A 170 5.30 3.33 -5.67
CA MET A 170 4.17 2.40 -5.55
C MET A 170 3.25 2.87 -4.44
N PRO A 171 2.01 3.31 -4.75
CA PRO A 171 1.07 3.76 -3.73
C PRO A 171 0.73 2.65 -2.75
N ILE A 172 0.81 2.94 -1.47
CA ILE A 172 0.47 1.98 -0.41
C ILE A 172 -1.02 2.11 -0.11
N LEU A 173 -1.82 1.26 -0.74
CA LEU A 173 -3.29 1.34 -0.69
C LEU A 173 -3.85 1.23 0.73
N ALA A 174 -3.16 0.57 1.64
CA ALA A 174 -3.54 0.52 3.06
C ALA A 174 -3.68 1.91 3.70
N ASN A 175 -2.99 2.93 3.17
CA ASN A 175 -3.09 4.31 3.65
C ASN A 175 -4.30 5.06 3.13
N LEU A 176 -4.97 4.56 2.09
CA LEU A 176 -6.18 5.16 1.54
C LEU A 176 -7.41 4.86 2.40
N LEU A 177 -7.27 3.95 3.34
CA LEU A 177 -8.32 3.67 4.32
C LEU A 177 -8.35 4.81 5.36
N PRO A 178 -9.55 5.18 5.88
CA PRO A 178 -9.68 6.33 6.75
C PRO A 178 -8.89 6.12 8.03
N LEU A 179 -7.67 6.58 8.04
CA LEU A 179 -6.84 6.69 9.22
C LEU A 179 -7.10 8.06 9.84
N LEU A 180 -7.28 8.10 11.15
CA LEU A 180 -7.32 9.37 11.86
C LEU A 180 -5.97 10.09 11.66
N PRO A 181 -5.95 11.42 11.60
CA PRO A 181 -4.71 12.18 11.57
C PRO A 181 -3.77 11.68 12.68
N ASN A 182 -2.51 11.47 12.34
CA ASN A 182 -1.46 10.97 13.24
C ASN A 182 -1.54 9.46 13.59
N GLN A 183 -2.37 8.67 12.95
CA GLN A 183 -2.33 7.23 13.07
C GLN A 183 -1.51 6.60 11.94
N MET A 184 -0.70 5.61 12.28
CA MET A 184 0.05 4.80 11.32
C MET A 184 -0.46 3.37 11.31
N THR A 185 -0.32 2.71 10.17
CA THR A 185 -0.67 1.31 9.99
C THR A 185 0.61 0.48 9.92
N PRO A 186 0.75 -0.56 10.75
CA PRO A 186 1.85 -1.50 10.61
C PRO A 186 1.60 -2.37 9.38
N VAL A 187 2.51 -2.35 8.42
CA VAL A 187 2.44 -3.14 7.20
C VAL A 187 3.74 -3.90 6.97
N GLN A 188 3.67 -4.87 6.08
CA GLN A 188 4.81 -5.57 5.51
C GLN A 188 4.69 -5.53 3.99
N PHE A 189 5.82 -5.44 3.29
CA PHE A 189 5.84 -5.53 1.83
C PHE A 189 6.35 -6.91 1.40
N ARG A 190 5.67 -7.51 0.43
CA ARG A 190 6.11 -8.75 -0.18
C ARG A 190 6.60 -8.52 -1.59
N PHE A 191 7.78 -9.05 -1.86
CA PHE A 191 8.42 -9.09 -3.18
C PHE A 191 8.34 -10.52 -3.70
N THR A 192 7.75 -10.71 -4.87
CA THR A 192 7.54 -12.03 -5.45
C THR A 192 7.93 -12.03 -6.93
N PRO A 193 9.05 -12.66 -7.31
CA PRO A 193 9.38 -12.91 -8.70
C PRO A 193 8.27 -13.70 -9.41
N VAL A 194 7.85 -13.24 -10.56
CA VAL A 194 6.94 -13.92 -11.47
C VAL A 194 7.71 -14.23 -12.74
N GLY A 195 7.67 -15.48 -13.19
CA GLY A 195 8.49 -15.96 -14.28
C GLY A 195 9.82 -16.56 -13.81
N GLY A 196 10.78 -16.72 -14.71
CA GLY A 196 12.00 -17.52 -14.49
C GLY A 196 13.24 -16.71 -14.09
N SER A 197 13.15 -15.41 -13.88
CA SER A 197 14.31 -14.58 -13.52
C SER A 197 14.55 -14.53 -12.01
N THR A 198 15.82 -14.43 -11.67
CA THR A 198 16.26 -14.03 -10.32
C THR A 198 16.18 -12.52 -10.20
N TRP A 199 15.75 -12.01 -9.07
CA TRP A 199 15.68 -10.60 -8.77
C TRP A 199 16.65 -10.24 -7.65
N SER A 200 17.24 -9.07 -7.75
CA SER A 200 17.94 -8.42 -6.64
C SER A 200 17.17 -7.17 -6.24
N VAL A 201 17.03 -6.94 -4.95
CA VAL A 201 16.35 -5.80 -4.33
C VAL A 201 17.30 -5.14 -3.36
N ASP A 202 17.28 -3.82 -3.31
CA ASP A 202 18.11 -3.05 -2.42
C ASP A 202 17.42 -1.76 -2.00
N ASP A 203 17.86 -1.19 -0.89
CA ASP A 203 17.45 0.13 -0.41
C ASP A 203 15.94 0.37 -0.43
N VAL A 204 15.24 -0.36 0.45
CA VAL A 204 13.77 -0.33 0.53
C VAL A 204 13.32 0.86 1.37
N TYR A 205 12.73 1.85 0.73
CA TYR A 205 12.27 3.10 1.32
C TYR A 205 10.75 3.26 1.32
N VAL A 206 10.24 3.98 2.30
CA VAL A 206 8.87 4.52 2.29
C VAL A 206 8.93 6.06 2.33
N ASP A 207 8.08 6.70 1.54
CA ASP A 207 8.04 8.15 1.39
C ASP A 207 7.20 8.78 2.50
N PRO A 208 7.79 9.54 3.41
CA PRO A 208 7.03 10.39 4.29
C PRO A 208 6.54 11.62 3.51
N ARG A 209 5.24 11.86 3.55
CA ARG A 209 4.60 13.01 2.90
C ARG A 209 4.96 14.35 3.54
N ASN A 210 5.63 14.33 4.68
CA ASN A 210 5.99 15.54 5.39
C ASN A 210 7.12 16.25 4.65
N ARG A 211 6.71 17.13 3.74
CA ARG A 211 7.60 18.10 3.11
C ARG A 211 7.70 19.27 4.06
N ALA A 212 8.86 19.43 4.67
CA ALA A 212 9.16 20.63 5.43
C ALA A 212 9.07 21.88 4.52
#